data_9c33f443db226516daea9e4e429250d2
#
_entry.id   9c33f443db226516daea9e4e429250d2
#
_cell.length_a   1.000
_cell.length_b   1.000
_cell.length_c   1.000
_cell.angle_alpha   90.00
_cell.angle_beta   90.00
_cell.angle_gamma   90.00
#
_symmetry.space_group_name_H-M   'P 1'
#
loop_
_entity.id
_entity.type
_entity.pdbx_description
1 polymer ?
#
loop_
_entity_poly.entity_id
_entity_poly.type
_entity_poly.pdbx_seq_one_letter_code
_entity_poly.pdbx_strand_id
1 'polypeptide(L)'
;TERRYNDKNGSRNPRNRGASSKRFDGKTSEQRRNERAQRSHDGMKRGGGGASKRNKSGHERNRKQLSSREFSATAPSQRSRSADPARLVAFEVLNAVAQNDSYANLVLPGTIRAHHLDHRDAGFATELTYGTLRSQGTYDAILTHCADRPLEKIGTTTLIVLRMGVHQLLSMRVPAHAALNQSVALARAQIGGGPANFVNAVLRRVSERSREDWYARLEADAKDDTEKLALAKSHPTWIVRSMRQALAAHGRSPAEIQELLDADNQAPVVNLIALPGIGDLQEAFEKGAVEGELVEDSALYSAGDLGRLESVREG
;
A
#
# COMPACT_ATOMS: atom_id res chain seq x y z
N THR A 1 21.97 50.50 -19.18
CA THR A 1 21.01 51.47 -19.66
C THR A 1 19.75 51.33 -18.85
N GLU A 2 19.60 52.33 -17.97
CA GLU A 2 18.43 52.58 -17.10
C GLU A 2 17.19 52.98 -17.91
N ARG A 3 16.03 52.72 -17.36
CA ARG A 3 14.83 53.62 -17.27
C ARG A 3 13.68 52.86 -16.63
N ARG A 4 13.36 53.16 -15.36
CA ARG A 4 12.44 54.16 -14.76
C ARG A 4 10.97 53.80 -14.91
N TYR A 5 10.39 53.52 -13.74
CA TYR A 5 9.16 54.07 -13.09
C TYR A 5 8.06 54.61 -14.00
N ASN A 6 6.82 54.11 -13.78
CA ASN A 6 5.72 55.02 -13.65
C ASN A 6 4.57 54.46 -12.76
N ASP A 7 4.33 55.16 -11.67
CA ASP A 7 3.13 55.16 -10.85
C ASP A 7 1.95 55.74 -11.60
N LYS A 8 0.74 55.23 -11.42
CA LYS A 8 -0.50 56.05 -11.41
C LYS A 8 -1.56 55.45 -10.50
N ASN A 9 -1.74 56.14 -9.42
CA ASN A 9 -2.90 56.49 -8.61
C ASN A 9 -4.27 56.42 -9.28
N GLY A 10 -5.29 56.09 -8.47
CA GLY A 10 -6.72 56.43 -8.68
C GLY A 10 -7.63 55.54 -7.86
N SER A 11 -7.88 55.88 -6.62
CA SER A 11 -8.90 56.74 -6.07
C SER A 11 -10.28 56.05 -5.87
N ARG A 12 -10.60 55.88 -4.56
CA ARG A 12 -11.89 56.11 -3.87
C ARG A 12 -13.16 55.33 -4.31
N ASN A 13 -13.85 54.62 -3.40
CA ASN A 13 -14.82 55.22 -2.51
C ASN A 13 -15.37 54.25 -1.44
N PRO A 14 -15.72 54.68 -0.24
CA PRO A 14 -16.25 53.90 0.85
C PRO A 14 -17.77 54.06 0.98
N ARG A 15 -18.49 52.99 1.27
CA ARG A 15 -19.85 53.02 1.86
C ARG A 15 -19.96 51.87 2.85
N ASN A 16 -19.90 52.14 4.11
CA ASN A 16 -20.85 52.67 5.07
C ASN A 16 -21.84 51.63 5.62
N ARG A 17 -21.63 51.36 6.92
CA ARG A 17 -22.57 51.23 8.02
C ARG A 17 -23.32 49.90 8.22
N GLY A 18 -23.10 49.44 9.45
CA GLY A 18 -23.97 48.52 10.17
C GLY A 18 -23.36 48.14 11.51
N ALA A 19 -23.19 49.10 12.42
CA ALA A 19 -22.79 48.82 13.80
C ALA A 19 -23.99 48.22 14.54
N SER A 20 -23.97 46.96 14.85
CA SER A 20 -24.84 46.28 15.80
C SER A 20 -24.10 46.17 17.13
N SER A 21 -24.47 47.00 18.07
CA SER A 21 -24.02 47.00 19.45
C SER A 21 -24.43 45.67 20.13
N LYS A 22 -23.51 44.75 20.31
CA LYS A 22 -23.68 43.62 21.23
C LYS A 22 -23.42 44.11 22.66
N ARG A 23 -24.50 44.22 23.44
CA ARG A 23 -24.42 44.35 24.90
C ARG A 23 -23.60 43.23 25.46
N PHE A 24 -22.56 43.58 26.19
CA PHE A 24 -21.72 42.67 26.96
C PHE A 24 -22.50 42.20 28.18
N ASP A 25 -22.95 40.97 28.19
CA ASP A 25 -23.60 40.32 29.33
C ASP A 25 -22.49 39.72 30.19
N GLY A 26 -22.29 40.33 31.38
CA GLY A 26 -21.16 40.08 32.28
C GLY A 26 -21.19 38.73 33.04
N LYS A 27 -21.60 37.66 32.40
CA LYS A 27 -21.63 36.33 33.04
C LYS A 27 -20.34 35.57 32.80
N THR A 28 -19.77 35.04 33.88
CA THR A 28 -18.54 34.21 33.86
C THR A 28 -18.78 32.88 33.14
N SER A 29 -17.69 32.25 32.68
CA SER A 29 -17.72 30.95 31.97
C SER A 29 -18.37 29.81 32.78
N GLU A 30 -18.31 29.89 34.10
CA GLU A 30 -18.90 28.93 35.02
C GLU A 30 -20.44 29.09 35.12
N GLN A 31 -20.94 30.30 35.11
CA GLN A 31 -22.38 30.59 35.10
C GLN A 31 -23.06 30.12 33.81
N ARG A 32 -22.38 30.23 32.66
CA ARG A 32 -22.88 29.71 31.39
C ARG A 32 -22.87 28.15 31.34
N ARG A 33 -21.98 27.53 32.06
CA ARG A 33 -21.90 26.05 32.16
C ARG A 33 -23.03 25.47 33.00
N ASN A 34 -23.40 26.14 34.07
CA ASN A 34 -24.49 25.75 34.98
C ASN A 34 -25.88 25.98 34.34
N GLU A 35 -26.08 27.07 33.60
CA GLU A 35 -27.34 27.33 32.85
C GLU A 35 -27.55 26.30 31.72
N ARG A 36 -26.48 25.80 31.12
CA ARG A 36 -26.56 24.72 30.10
C ARG A 36 -26.90 23.35 30.71
N ALA A 37 -26.43 23.09 31.93
CA ALA A 37 -26.75 21.85 32.67
C ALA A 37 -28.20 21.82 33.16
N GLN A 38 -28.74 22.96 33.59
CA GLN A 38 -30.14 23.07 34.02
C GLN A 38 -31.14 22.98 32.86
N ARG A 39 -30.82 23.49 31.67
CA ARG A 39 -31.68 23.36 30.48
C ARG A 39 -31.73 21.95 29.91
N SER A 40 -30.76 21.08 30.21
CA SER A 40 -30.77 19.69 29.82
C SER A 40 -31.64 18.80 30.73
N HIS A 41 -31.99 19.27 31.94
CA HIS A 41 -32.78 18.48 32.88
C HIS A 41 -34.30 18.76 32.78
N ASP A 42 -34.70 19.94 32.28
CA ASP A 42 -36.11 20.35 32.16
C ASP A 42 -36.78 19.93 30.83
N GLY A 43 -36.00 19.38 29.88
CA GLY A 43 -36.47 18.90 28.58
C GLY A 43 -37.07 17.48 28.59
N MET A 44 -37.10 16.78 29.72
CA MET A 44 -37.41 15.32 29.74
C MET A 44 -38.79 14.97 30.28
N LYS A 45 -39.72 15.94 30.36
CA LYS A 45 -41.13 15.65 30.67
C LYS A 45 -42.05 16.55 29.88
N ARG A 46 -42.44 16.17 28.67
CA ARG A 46 -43.74 16.45 28.03
C ARG A 46 -43.83 15.84 26.64
N GLY A 47 -44.87 15.06 26.44
CA GLY A 47 -45.51 14.89 25.15
C GLY A 47 -45.19 13.64 24.36
N GLY A 48 -45.93 12.56 24.63
CA GLY A 48 -46.16 11.50 23.65
C GLY A 48 -46.89 12.05 22.44
N GLY A 49 -46.15 12.37 21.38
CA GLY A 49 -46.61 12.61 20.04
C GLY A 49 -46.18 11.49 19.14
N GLY A 50 -47.15 10.70 18.63
CA GLY A 50 -46.86 9.56 17.74
C GLY A 50 -46.07 10.05 16.53
N ALA A 51 -44.82 9.65 16.49
CA ALA A 51 -43.95 9.87 15.33
C ALA A 51 -44.59 9.10 14.14
N SER A 52 -44.92 9.82 13.07
CA SER A 52 -45.46 9.29 11.82
C SER A 52 -44.65 8.05 11.40
N LYS A 53 -45.34 6.93 11.29
CA LYS A 53 -44.79 5.65 10.85
C LYS A 53 -44.43 5.60 9.37
N ARG A 54 -44.62 6.70 8.62
CA ARG A 54 -44.46 6.75 7.17
C ARG A 54 -43.28 7.67 6.79
N ASN A 55 -42.58 7.29 5.73
CA ASN A 55 -41.55 8.17 5.11
C ASN A 55 -42.23 9.24 4.24
N LYS A 56 -41.47 10.21 3.70
CA LYS A 56 -41.96 11.26 2.82
C LYS A 56 -42.67 10.79 1.56
N SER A 57 -42.54 9.49 1.20
CA SER A 57 -43.20 8.83 0.05
C SER A 57 -44.44 8.05 0.47
N GLY A 58 -44.90 8.16 1.72
CA GLY A 58 -46.16 7.52 2.18
C GLY A 58 -46.05 6.04 2.55
N HIS A 59 -44.88 5.40 2.42
CA HIS A 59 -44.68 4.00 2.79
C HIS A 59 -44.39 3.83 4.29
N GLU A 60 -44.97 2.78 4.86
CA GLU A 60 -44.81 2.45 6.27
C GLU A 60 -43.35 2.08 6.59
N ARG A 61 -42.77 2.75 7.58
CA ARG A 61 -41.42 2.40 8.05
C ARG A 61 -41.49 1.05 8.75
N ASN A 62 -40.93 0.03 8.10
CA ASN A 62 -40.86 -1.31 8.65
C ASN A 62 -39.85 -1.34 9.82
N ARG A 63 -40.30 -0.93 11.00
CA ARG A 63 -39.67 -1.23 12.28
C ARG A 63 -40.03 -2.63 12.68
N LYS A 64 -39.62 -3.63 11.91
CA LYS A 64 -39.52 -4.99 12.48
C LYS A 64 -38.49 -4.91 13.57
N GLN A 65 -38.93 -5.19 14.79
CA GLN A 65 -38.08 -5.43 15.95
C GLN A 65 -36.81 -6.13 15.53
N LEU A 66 -35.70 -5.49 15.79
CA LEU A 66 -34.41 -6.14 15.91
C LEU A 66 -34.44 -6.99 17.18
N SER A 67 -35.25 -8.08 17.13
CA SER A 67 -35.00 -9.24 17.99
C SER A 67 -33.56 -9.64 17.68
N SER A 68 -32.78 -9.85 18.71
CA SER A 68 -31.42 -10.35 18.73
C SER A 68 -31.19 -11.38 17.61
N ARG A 69 -30.82 -10.89 16.40
CA ARG A 69 -30.21 -11.76 15.44
C ARG A 69 -28.81 -11.99 15.99
N GLU A 70 -28.59 -13.16 16.52
CA GLU A 70 -27.28 -13.72 16.68
C GLU A 70 -26.60 -13.65 15.32
N PHE A 71 -25.79 -12.63 15.12
CA PHE A 71 -24.95 -12.54 13.92
C PHE A 71 -23.95 -13.68 14.06
N SER A 72 -24.10 -14.68 13.22
CA SER A 72 -23.09 -15.72 13.08
C SER A 72 -21.71 -15.06 13.02
N ALA A 73 -20.77 -15.53 13.84
CA ALA A 73 -19.35 -15.10 13.82
C ALA A 73 -18.71 -15.23 12.43
N THR A 74 -19.43 -15.84 11.49
CA THR A 74 -19.06 -16.00 10.09
C THR A 74 -19.78 -15.03 9.14
N ALA A 75 -20.49 -14.02 9.66
CA ALA A 75 -21.16 -13.03 8.80
C ALA A 75 -20.13 -12.29 7.92
N PRO A 76 -20.38 -12.12 6.61
CA PRO A 76 -19.43 -11.46 5.70
C PRO A 76 -18.98 -10.08 6.15
N SER A 77 -19.84 -9.34 6.87
CA SER A 77 -19.53 -8.02 7.42
C SER A 77 -18.51 -8.02 8.57
N GLN A 78 -18.31 -9.15 9.26
CA GLN A 78 -17.32 -9.26 10.34
C GLN A 78 -15.98 -9.79 9.83
N ARG A 79 -15.99 -10.68 8.80
CA ARG A 79 -14.76 -11.18 8.17
C ARG A 79 -13.95 -10.08 7.48
N SER A 80 -14.56 -8.98 7.08
CA SER A 80 -13.90 -7.87 6.38
C SER A 80 -13.34 -6.77 7.30
N ARG A 81 -13.38 -6.95 8.63
CA ARG A 81 -12.94 -5.93 9.59
C ARG A 81 -11.51 -6.10 10.10
N SER A 82 -10.96 -7.31 10.04
CA SER A 82 -9.56 -7.55 10.36
C SER A 82 -8.74 -7.63 9.07
N ALA A 83 -7.61 -6.95 9.03
CA ALA A 83 -6.63 -7.13 7.98
C ALA A 83 -6.09 -8.58 8.05
N ASP A 84 -5.86 -9.18 6.90
CA ASP A 84 -5.20 -10.47 6.79
C ASP A 84 -3.77 -10.37 7.34
N PRO A 85 -3.33 -11.26 8.25
CA PRO A 85 -2.06 -11.14 8.93
C PRO A 85 -0.85 -11.06 7.99
N ALA A 86 -0.81 -11.86 6.93
CA ALA A 86 0.30 -11.85 5.98
C ALA A 86 0.38 -10.53 5.20
N ARG A 87 -0.78 -9.96 4.83
CA ARG A 87 -0.85 -8.64 4.19
C ARG A 87 -0.50 -7.52 5.14
N LEU A 88 -0.84 -7.65 6.41
CA LEU A 88 -0.46 -6.69 7.43
C LEU A 88 1.06 -6.66 7.61
N VAL A 89 1.72 -7.82 7.72
CA VAL A 89 3.18 -7.92 7.78
C VAL A 89 3.83 -7.26 6.57
N ALA A 90 3.39 -7.57 5.36
CA ALA A 90 3.93 -6.93 4.15
C ALA A 90 3.74 -5.41 4.17
N PHE A 91 2.58 -4.92 4.61
CA PHE A 91 2.31 -3.49 4.74
C PHE A 91 3.22 -2.81 5.76
N GLU A 92 3.42 -3.41 6.93
CA GLU A 92 4.30 -2.87 7.99
C GLU A 92 5.75 -2.75 7.50
N VAL A 93 6.26 -3.79 6.82
CA VAL A 93 7.61 -3.78 6.25
C VAL A 93 7.75 -2.70 5.16
N LEU A 94 6.82 -2.65 4.20
CA LEU A 94 6.83 -1.64 3.14
C LEU A 94 6.71 -0.22 3.68
N ASN A 95 5.96 -0.05 4.76
CA ASN A 95 5.83 1.24 5.43
C ASN A 95 7.13 1.63 6.16
N ALA A 96 7.83 0.68 6.79
CA ALA A 96 9.14 0.91 7.40
C ALA A 96 10.19 1.29 6.35
N VAL A 97 10.20 0.62 5.20
CA VAL A 97 11.07 0.98 4.06
C VAL A 97 10.79 2.39 3.58
N ALA A 98 9.51 2.76 3.40
CA ALA A 98 9.14 4.04 2.82
C ALA A 98 9.27 5.24 3.78
N GLN A 99 9.18 5.03 5.10
CA GLN A 99 9.21 6.11 6.09
C GLN A 99 10.53 6.23 6.85
N ASN A 100 11.24 5.12 7.02
CA ASN A 100 12.43 5.06 7.87
C ASN A 100 13.69 4.66 7.09
N ASP A 101 13.65 4.61 5.76
CA ASP A 101 14.73 4.14 4.88
C ASP A 101 15.28 2.76 5.31
N SER A 102 14.40 1.91 5.85
CA SER A 102 14.75 0.58 6.33
C SER A 102 14.98 -0.39 5.17
N TYR A 103 15.82 -1.39 5.38
CA TYR A 103 16.01 -2.48 4.41
C TYR A 103 15.00 -3.59 4.63
N ALA A 104 14.22 -3.92 3.61
CA ALA A 104 13.15 -4.94 3.72
C ALA A 104 13.67 -6.31 4.19
N ASN A 105 14.85 -6.73 3.73
CA ASN A 105 15.48 -7.99 4.10
C ASN A 105 15.88 -8.07 5.60
N LEU A 106 16.11 -6.94 6.23
CA LEU A 106 16.40 -6.87 7.66
C LEU A 106 15.13 -6.81 8.51
N VAL A 107 14.09 -6.16 8.03
CA VAL A 107 12.84 -5.96 8.78
C VAL A 107 11.90 -7.15 8.66
N LEU A 108 11.75 -7.72 7.46
CA LEU A 108 10.74 -8.73 7.15
C LEU A 108 10.84 -9.99 8.02
N PRO A 109 12.01 -10.62 8.23
CA PRO A 109 12.09 -11.83 9.05
C PRO A 109 11.66 -11.61 10.50
N GLY A 110 12.03 -10.45 11.08
CA GLY A 110 11.62 -10.07 12.43
C GLY A 110 10.11 -9.85 12.54
N THR A 111 9.51 -9.20 11.54
CA THR A 111 8.07 -8.93 11.51
C THR A 111 7.26 -10.21 11.33
N ILE A 112 7.70 -11.14 10.45
CA ILE A 112 7.08 -12.47 10.28
C ILE A 112 7.04 -13.22 11.62
N ARG A 113 8.16 -13.25 12.37
CA ARG A 113 8.24 -13.90 13.68
C ARG A 113 7.34 -13.23 14.71
N ALA A 114 7.31 -11.90 14.75
CA ALA A 114 6.49 -11.14 15.69
C ALA A 114 4.99 -11.38 15.50
N HIS A 115 4.55 -11.59 14.27
CA HIS A 115 3.16 -11.91 13.93
C HIS A 115 2.85 -13.40 13.95
N HIS A 116 3.82 -14.27 14.29
CA HIS A 116 3.66 -15.73 14.35
C HIS A 116 3.06 -16.33 13.08
N LEU A 117 3.46 -15.83 11.91
CA LEU A 117 2.96 -16.36 10.64
C LEU A 117 3.42 -17.81 10.44
N ASP A 118 2.52 -18.65 9.94
CA ASP A 118 2.90 -19.97 9.46
C ASP A 118 3.74 -19.88 8.19
N HIS A 119 4.28 -21.01 7.75
CA HIS A 119 5.16 -21.07 6.57
C HIS A 119 4.49 -20.55 5.29
N ARG A 120 3.22 -20.85 5.09
CA ARG A 120 2.46 -20.42 3.90
C ARG A 120 2.24 -18.94 3.90
N ASP A 121 1.79 -18.39 5.02
CA ASP A 121 1.53 -16.97 5.19
C ASP A 121 2.83 -16.16 5.20
N ALA A 122 3.91 -16.71 5.76
CA ALA A 122 5.25 -16.12 5.69
C ALA A 122 5.75 -16.04 4.23
N GLY A 123 5.60 -17.12 3.44
CA GLY A 123 5.91 -17.11 2.01
C GLY A 123 5.08 -16.11 1.22
N PHE A 124 3.79 -16.01 1.52
CA PHE A 124 2.90 -15.03 0.90
C PHE A 124 3.31 -13.58 1.25
N ALA A 125 3.60 -13.29 2.51
CA ALA A 125 4.06 -11.98 2.96
C ALA A 125 5.40 -11.60 2.31
N THR A 126 6.31 -12.57 2.18
CA THR A 126 7.62 -12.42 1.54
C THR A 126 7.47 -12.04 0.07
N GLU A 127 6.70 -12.81 -0.69
CA GLU A 127 6.44 -12.51 -2.11
C GLU A 127 5.73 -11.16 -2.27
N LEU A 128 4.72 -10.90 -1.47
CA LEU A 128 3.99 -9.63 -1.52
C LEU A 128 4.90 -8.43 -1.22
N THR A 129 5.83 -8.56 -0.28
CA THR A 129 6.77 -7.49 0.08
C THR A 129 7.79 -7.24 -1.04
N TYR A 130 8.56 -8.27 -1.39
CA TYR A 130 9.65 -8.11 -2.36
C TYR A 130 9.14 -7.89 -3.77
N GLY A 131 8.07 -8.56 -4.17
CA GLY A 131 7.46 -8.37 -5.48
C GLY A 131 6.88 -6.96 -5.65
N THR A 132 6.28 -6.39 -4.59
CA THR A 132 5.81 -5.01 -4.61
C THR A 132 6.96 -4.02 -4.77
N LEU A 133 8.07 -4.21 -4.05
CA LEU A 133 9.27 -3.35 -4.16
C LEU A 133 9.92 -3.47 -5.53
N ARG A 134 10.12 -4.69 -6.01
CA ARG A 134 10.78 -4.98 -7.28
C ARG A 134 10.05 -4.38 -8.47
N SER A 135 8.72 -4.40 -8.44
CA SER A 135 7.89 -3.91 -9.54
C SER A 135 7.30 -2.52 -9.29
N GLN A 136 7.80 -1.77 -8.31
CA GLN A 136 7.23 -0.50 -7.88
C GLN A 136 7.10 0.51 -9.04
N GLY A 137 8.13 0.65 -9.87
CA GLY A 137 8.13 1.59 -11.00
C GLY A 137 7.03 1.31 -12.00
N THR A 138 6.85 0.03 -12.38
CA THR A 138 5.77 -0.41 -13.27
C THR A 138 4.39 -0.17 -12.65
N TYR A 139 4.24 -0.49 -11.35
CA TYR A 139 2.95 -0.29 -10.66
C TYR A 139 2.59 1.18 -10.51
N ASP A 140 3.56 2.05 -10.28
CA ASP A 140 3.34 3.50 -10.26
C ASP A 140 2.87 4.03 -11.61
N ALA A 141 3.47 3.54 -12.69
CA ALA A 141 3.03 3.88 -14.04
C ALA A 141 1.57 3.44 -14.31
N ILE A 142 1.20 2.21 -13.93
CA ILE A 142 -0.18 1.73 -14.02
C ILE A 142 -1.13 2.57 -13.14
N LEU A 143 -0.74 2.86 -11.90
CA LEU A 143 -1.55 3.64 -10.98
C LEU A 143 -1.78 5.07 -11.46
N THR A 144 -0.83 5.66 -12.19
CA THR A 144 -0.98 6.99 -12.81
C THR A 144 -2.15 7.02 -13.81
N HIS A 145 -2.42 5.91 -14.51
CA HIS A 145 -3.58 5.81 -15.40
C HIS A 145 -4.91 5.57 -14.66
N CYS A 146 -4.84 5.03 -13.45
CA CYS A 146 -6.03 4.62 -12.69
C CYS A 146 -6.45 5.64 -11.61
N ALA A 147 -5.53 6.45 -11.12
CA ALA A 147 -5.79 7.46 -10.10
C ALA A 147 -6.24 8.79 -10.74
N ASP A 148 -7.25 9.44 -10.13
CA ASP A 148 -7.75 10.74 -10.60
C ASP A 148 -6.88 11.92 -10.12
N ARG A 149 -5.67 11.64 -9.62
CA ARG A 149 -4.72 12.62 -9.09
C ARG A 149 -3.29 12.13 -9.23
N PRO A 150 -2.31 13.05 -9.28
CA PRO A 150 -0.88 12.68 -9.28
C PRO A 150 -0.51 11.85 -8.06
N LEU A 151 0.39 10.87 -8.24
CA LEU A 151 0.78 9.93 -7.17
C LEU A 151 1.42 10.64 -5.97
N GLU A 152 2.12 11.76 -6.20
CA GLU A 152 2.75 12.59 -5.17
C GLU A 152 1.74 13.23 -4.21
N LYS A 153 0.47 13.33 -4.65
CA LYS A 153 -0.64 13.81 -3.83
C LYS A 153 -1.38 12.70 -3.08
N ILE A 154 -0.95 11.46 -3.26
CA ILE A 154 -1.47 10.30 -2.53
C ILE A 154 -0.57 10.07 -1.32
N GLY A 155 -1.16 9.98 -0.14
CA GLY A 155 -0.38 9.68 1.07
C GLY A 155 0.38 8.34 0.94
N THR A 156 1.63 8.32 1.43
CA THR A 156 2.54 7.18 1.31
C THR A 156 1.91 5.83 1.71
N THR A 157 1.23 5.79 2.84
CA THR A 157 0.55 4.56 3.33
C THR A 157 -0.54 4.08 2.37
N THR A 158 -1.29 4.99 1.75
CA THR A 158 -2.31 4.65 0.75
C THR A 158 -1.67 4.14 -0.54
N LEU A 159 -0.57 4.75 -0.97
CA LEU A 159 0.17 4.33 -2.16
C LEU A 159 0.77 2.93 -1.97
N ILE A 160 1.29 2.61 -0.78
CA ILE A 160 1.76 1.26 -0.44
C ILE A 160 0.63 0.24 -0.63
N VAL A 161 -0.55 0.49 -0.07
CA VAL A 161 -1.69 -0.45 -0.22
C VAL A 161 -2.11 -0.59 -1.68
N LEU A 162 -2.07 0.48 -2.46
CA LEU A 162 -2.34 0.43 -3.90
C LEU A 162 -1.32 -0.43 -4.64
N ARG A 163 -0.01 -0.23 -4.42
CA ARG A 163 1.06 -1.04 -5.02
C ARG A 163 0.93 -2.52 -4.66
N MET A 164 0.68 -2.85 -3.39
CA MET A 164 0.38 -4.21 -2.93
C MET A 164 -0.85 -4.80 -3.63
N GLY A 165 -1.88 -4.00 -3.82
CA GLY A 165 -3.09 -4.41 -4.55
C GLY A 165 -2.81 -4.72 -6.01
N VAL A 166 -2.04 -3.87 -6.71
CA VAL A 166 -1.61 -4.09 -8.09
C VAL A 166 -0.80 -5.37 -8.21
N HIS A 167 0.16 -5.59 -7.29
CA HIS A 167 0.97 -6.81 -7.28
C HIS A 167 0.12 -8.07 -7.16
N GLN A 168 -0.84 -8.08 -6.24
CA GLN A 168 -1.76 -9.22 -6.07
C GLN A 168 -2.65 -9.45 -7.30
N LEU A 169 -3.10 -8.37 -7.96
CA LEU A 169 -3.98 -8.47 -9.13
C LEU A 169 -3.26 -8.94 -10.39
N LEU A 170 -2.02 -8.49 -10.59
CA LEU A 170 -1.33 -8.65 -11.87
C LEU A 170 -0.17 -9.66 -11.84
N SER A 171 0.38 -9.97 -10.66
CA SER A 171 1.61 -10.76 -10.56
C SER A 171 1.50 -11.98 -9.65
N MET A 172 0.50 -12.02 -8.76
CA MET A 172 0.26 -13.17 -7.88
C MET A 172 -0.95 -13.99 -8.34
N ARG A 173 -0.97 -15.28 -7.93
CA ARG A 173 -2.13 -16.16 -8.18
C ARG A 173 -3.25 -15.93 -7.16
N VAL A 174 -3.68 -14.67 -7.00
CA VAL A 174 -4.76 -14.29 -6.09
C VAL A 174 -6.00 -13.94 -6.91
N PRO A 175 -7.17 -14.52 -6.62
CA PRO A 175 -8.40 -14.14 -7.30
C PRO A 175 -8.68 -12.63 -7.14
N ALA A 176 -9.06 -11.94 -8.22
CA ALA A 176 -9.21 -10.48 -8.24
C ALA A 176 -10.16 -9.97 -7.13
N HIS A 177 -11.28 -10.67 -6.89
CA HIS A 177 -12.21 -10.30 -5.82
C HIS A 177 -11.58 -10.39 -4.42
N ALA A 178 -10.69 -11.35 -4.19
CA ALA A 178 -9.98 -11.51 -2.91
C ALA A 178 -8.92 -10.41 -2.75
N ALA A 179 -8.12 -10.14 -3.80
CA ALA A 179 -7.14 -9.06 -3.82
C ALA A 179 -7.79 -7.70 -3.50
N LEU A 180 -8.90 -7.38 -4.18
CA LEU A 180 -9.67 -6.15 -3.95
C LEU A 180 -10.20 -6.07 -2.50
N ASN A 181 -10.91 -7.09 -2.04
CA ASN A 181 -11.55 -7.08 -0.73
C ASN A 181 -10.52 -6.96 0.40
N GLN A 182 -9.41 -7.69 0.31
CA GLN A 182 -8.37 -7.68 1.34
C GLN A 182 -7.57 -6.38 1.33
N SER A 183 -7.27 -5.80 0.16
CA SER A 183 -6.62 -4.49 0.07
C SER A 183 -7.50 -3.37 0.67
N VAL A 184 -8.81 -3.41 0.41
CA VAL A 184 -9.77 -2.46 1.00
C VAL A 184 -9.91 -2.66 2.51
N ALA A 185 -9.91 -3.90 3.00
CA ALA A 185 -9.95 -4.21 4.42
C ALA A 185 -8.68 -3.69 5.13
N LEU A 186 -7.50 -3.94 4.54
CA LEU A 186 -6.21 -3.43 5.02
C LEU A 186 -6.21 -1.90 5.08
N ALA A 187 -6.60 -1.21 3.99
CA ALA A 187 -6.70 0.24 3.96
C ALA A 187 -7.63 0.79 5.04
N ARG A 188 -8.79 0.14 5.25
CA ARG A 188 -9.75 0.55 6.26
C ARG A 188 -9.23 0.39 7.69
N ALA A 189 -8.50 -0.69 7.95
CA ALA A 189 -7.94 -0.99 9.25
C ALA A 189 -6.74 -0.07 9.58
N GLN A 190 -5.86 0.18 8.61
CA GLN A 190 -4.60 0.88 8.84
C GLN A 190 -4.66 2.39 8.57
N ILE A 191 -5.56 2.84 7.70
CA ILE A 191 -5.57 4.23 7.22
C ILE A 191 -6.93 4.90 7.51
N GLY A 192 -8.03 4.17 7.26
CA GLY A 192 -9.39 4.67 7.50
C GLY A 192 -10.35 4.51 6.31
N GLY A 193 -11.62 4.89 6.52
CA GLY A 193 -12.70 4.64 5.56
C GLY A 193 -12.58 5.44 4.25
N GLY A 194 -12.14 6.69 4.32
CA GLY A 194 -11.97 7.54 3.13
C GLY A 194 -10.93 6.96 2.16
N PRO A 195 -9.69 6.73 2.60
CA PRO A 195 -8.66 6.06 1.80
C PRO A 195 -9.08 4.68 1.31
N ALA A 196 -9.80 3.88 2.11
CA ALA A 196 -10.27 2.57 1.68
C ALA A 196 -11.23 2.63 0.47
N ASN A 197 -12.10 3.64 0.42
CA ASN A 197 -12.98 3.85 -0.73
C ASN A 197 -12.20 4.25 -1.98
N PHE A 198 -11.18 5.09 -1.82
CA PHE A 198 -10.28 5.47 -2.90
C PHE A 198 -9.48 4.26 -3.42
N VAL A 199 -8.89 3.47 -2.52
CA VAL A 199 -8.20 2.21 -2.88
C VAL A 199 -9.12 1.29 -3.68
N ASN A 200 -10.38 1.10 -3.23
CA ASN A 200 -11.34 0.29 -3.97
C ASN A 200 -11.60 0.81 -5.39
N ALA A 201 -11.79 2.11 -5.56
CA ALA A 201 -12.04 2.72 -6.87
C ALA A 201 -10.85 2.54 -7.82
N VAL A 202 -9.63 2.81 -7.35
CA VAL A 202 -8.40 2.69 -8.15
C VAL A 202 -8.13 1.23 -8.53
N LEU A 203 -8.15 0.30 -7.55
CA LEU A 203 -7.86 -1.11 -7.83
C LEU A 203 -8.92 -1.79 -8.71
N ARG A 204 -10.18 -1.33 -8.69
CA ARG A 204 -11.19 -1.78 -9.66
C ARG A 204 -10.77 -1.43 -11.08
N ARG A 205 -10.32 -0.20 -11.33
CA ARG A 205 -9.81 0.22 -12.65
C ARG A 205 -8.59 -0.60 -13.08
N VAL A 206 -7.68 -0.90 -12.13
CA VAL A 206 -6.55 -1.81 -12.41
C VAL A 206 -7.05 -3.18 -12.87
N SER A 207 -8.07 -3.74 -12.20
CA SER A 207 -8.60 -5.09 -12.48
C SER A 207 -9.41 -5.19 -13.78
N GLU A 208 -9.72 -4.08 -14.46
CA GLU A 208 -10.42 -4.06 -15.75
C GLU A 208 -9.55 -4.53 -16.93
N ARG A 209 -8.24 -4.62 -16.73
CA ARG A 209 -7.28 -5.03 -17.76
C ARG A 209 -6.39 -6.15 -17.25
N SER A 210 -5.95 -7.02 -18.17
CA SER A 210 -4.95 -8.03 -17.89
C SER A 210 -3.58 -7.40 -17.65
N ARG A 211 -2.62 -8.19 -17.17
CA ARG A 211 -1.23 -7.77 -17.04
C ARG A 211 -0.67 -7.38 -18.41
N GLU A 212 -0.90 -8.21 -19.42
CA GLU A 212 -0.45 -8.04 -20.78
C GLU A 212 -0.99 -6.75 -21.41
N ASP A 213 -2.28 -6.45 -21.20
CA ASP A 213 -2.90 -5.21 -21.68
C ASP A 213 -2.30 -3.96 -21.02
N TRP A 214 -1.98 -4.04 -19.71
CA TRP A 214 -1.30 -2.95 -19.01
C TRP A 214 0.11 -2.72 -19.57
N TYR A 215 0.89 -3.79 -19.77
CA TYR A 215 2.25 -3.68 -20.31
C TYR A 215 2.21 -3.13 -21.74
N ALA A 216 1.32 -3.63 -22.61
CA ALA A 216 1.15 -3.09 -23.95
C ALA A 216 0.79 -1.59 -23.96
N ARG A 217 -0.04 -1.16 -22.98
CA ARG A 217 -0.35 0.26 -22.83
C ARG A 217 0.85 1.08 -22.40
N LEU A 218 1.60 0.64 -21.40
CA LEU A 218 2.80 1.34 -20.92
C LEU A 218 3.85 1.44 -22.03
N GLU A 219 3.99 0.40 -22.85
CA GLU A 219 4.86 0.42 -24.03
C GLU A 219 4.43 1.43 -25.08
N ALA A 220 3.13 1.55 -25.31
CA ALA A 220 2.58 2.51 -26.28
C ALA A 220 2.73 3.97 -25.81
N ASP A 221 2.72 4.20 -24.50
CA ASP A 221 2.84 5.54 -23.92
C ASP A 221 4.32 5.97 -23.69
N ALA A 222 5.28 5.02 -23.83
CA ALA A 222 6.70 5.28 -23.65
C ALA A 222 7.28 6.18 -24.77
N LYS A 223 8.15 7.12 -24.40
CA LYS A 223 8.74 8.10 -25.31
C LYS A 223 9.84 7.53 -26.21
N ASP A 224 10.56 6.53 -25.68
CA ASP A 224 11.67 5.87 -26.37
C ASP A 224 11.85 4.42 -25.87
N ASP A 225 12.69 3.64 -26.55
CA ASP A 225 12.98 2.25 -26.18
C ASP A 225 13.60 2.10 -24.79
N THR A 226 14.24 3.13 -24.27
CA THR A 226 14.82 3.10 -22.92
C THR A 226 13.71 3.23 -21.88
N GLU A 227 12.77 4.15 -22.08
CA GLU A 227 11.60 4.30 -21.21
C GLU A 227 10.70 3.06 -21.29
N LYS A 228 10.51 2.49 -22.49
CA LYS A 228 9.80 1.22 -22.66
C LYS A 228 10.38 0.10 -21.81
N LEU A 229 11.69 -0.12 -21.88
CA LEU A 229 12.37 -1.11 -21.05
C LEU A 229 12.30 -0.77 -19.55
N ALA A 230 12.50 0.50 -19.20
CA ALA A 230 12.42 0.98 -17.84
C ALA A 230 11.06 0.67 -17.20
N LEU A 231 9.97 0.93 -17.92
CA LEU A 231 8.61 0.66 -17.48
C LEU A 231 8.31 -0.84 -17.43
N ALA A 232 8.70 -1.59 -18.47
CA ALA A 232 8.44 -3.03 -18.55
C ALA A 232 9.22 -3.83 -17.50
N LYS A 233 10.44 -3.39 -17.17
CA LYS A 233 11.34 -4.09 -16.23
C LYS A 233 11.45 -3.40 -14.85
N SER A 234 10.64 -2.37 -14.62
CA SER A 234 10.59 -1.64 -13.33
C SER A 234 11.93 -1.06 -12.86
N HIS A 235 12.74 -0.57 -13.80
CA HIS A 235 14.00 0.09 -13.52
C HIS A 235 13.93 1.59 -13.86
N PRO A 236 14.58 2.48 -13.11
CA PRO A 236 14.72 3.87 -13.52
C PRO A 236 15.43 3.99 -14.87
N THR A 237 15.01 4.93 -15.73
CA THR A 237 15.59 5.10 -17.07
C THR A 237 17.10 5.37 -17.03
N TRP A 238 17.61 6.05 -15.99
CA TRP A 238 19.04 6.30 -15.83
C TRP A 238 19.83 5.02 -15.55
N ILE A 239 19.26 4.06 -14.81
CA ILE A 239 19.85 2.73 -14.58
C ILE A 239 19.96 1.99 -15.90
N VAL A 240 18.88 1.93 -16.68
CA VAL A 240 18.88 1.26 -18.01
C VAL A 240 19.98 1.84 -18.91
N ARG A 241 20.13 3.18 -18.93
CA ARG A 241 21.20 3.85 -19.70
C ARG A 241 22.60 3.48 -19.20
N SER A 242 22.80 3.52 -17.88
CA SER A 242 24.09 3.19 -17.27
C SER A 242 24.50 1.75 -17.52
N MET A 243 23.56 0.80 -17.41
CA MET A 243 23.80 -0.62 -17.69
C MET A 243 24.14 -0.86 -19.17
N ARG A 244 23.45 -0.19 -20.11
CA ARG A 244 23.81 -0.26 -21.54
C ARG A 244 25.22 0.27 -21.80
N GLN A 245 25.60 1.36 -21.15
CA GLN A 245 26.95 1.91 -21.30
C GLN A 245 28.00 0.96 -20.71
N ALA A 246 27.71 0.33 -19.57
CA ALA A 246 28.60 -0.65 -18.96
C ALA A 246 28.79 -1.88 -19.87
N LEU A 247 27.72 -2.44 -20.44
CA LEU A 247 27.81 -3.54 -21.40
C LEU A 247 28.71 -3.18 -22.57
N ALA A 248 28.51 -2.01 -23.20
CA ALA A 248 29.33 -1.53 -24.31
C ALA A 248 30.79 -1.31 -23.90
N ALA A 249 31.06 -0.73 -22.75
CA ALA A 249 32.40 -0.50 -22.23
C ALA A 249 33.19 -1.80 -21.99
N HIS A 250 32.49 -2.89 -21.67
CA HIS A 250 33.05 -4.23 -21.50
C HIS A 250 33.00 -5.10 -22.77
N GLY A 251 32.79 -4.52 -23.94
CA GLY A 251 32.75 -5.21 -25.22
C GLY A 251 31.54 -6.14 -25.42
N ARG A 252 30.51 -6.00 -24.58
CA ARG A 252 29.25 -6.75 -24.68
C ARG A 252 28.26 -6.03 -25.61
N SER A 253 27.31 -6.79 -26.15
CA SER A 253 26.24 -6.19 -26.96
C SER A 253 25.31 -5.35 -26.10
N PRO A 254 25.00 -4.08 -26.46
CA PRO A 254 23.96 -3.31 -25.80
C PRO A 254 22.57 -3.95 -25.83
N ALA A 255 22.32 -4.92 -26.74
CA ALA A 255 21.07 -5.68 -26.80
C ALA A 255 20.88 -6.63 -25.62
N GLU A 256 21.95 -7.06 -24.94
CA GLU A 256 21.93 -7.89 -23.74
C GLU A 256 21.27 -7.19 -22.51
N ILE A 257 21.00 -5.89 -22.64
CA ILE A 257 20.32 -5.12 -21.56
C ILE A 257 19.03 -5.76 -21.11
N GLN A 258 18.25 -6.36 -22.01
CA GLN A 258 16.98 -6.97 -21.64
C GLN A 258 17.18 -8.19 -20.74
N GLU A 259 18.12 -9.06 -21.07
CA GLU A 259 18.46 -10.23 -20.27
C GLU A 259 19.02 -9.84 -18.90
N LEU A 260 19.85 -8.78 -18.85
CA LEU A 260 20.39 -8.23 -17.61
C LEU A 260 19.29 -7.72 -16.67
N LEU A 261 18.34 -6.92 -17.19
CA LEU A 261 17.21 -6.42 -16.42
C LEU A 261 16.24 -7.54 -15.97
N ASP A 262 16.12 -8.60 -16.77
CA ASP A 262 15.34 -9.78 -16.37
C ASP A 262 16.04 -10.56 -15.26
N ALA A 263 17.35 -10.70 -15.31
CA ALA A 263 18.14 -11.33 -14.25
C ALA A 263 18.03 -10.55 -12.92
N ASP A 264 18.12 -9.23 -12.97
CA ASP A 264 17.95 -8.36 -11.77
C ASP A 264 16.58 -8.50 -11.11
N ASN A 265 15.56 -8.86 -11.89
CA ASN A 265 14.20 -9.05 -11.39
C ASN A 265 13.91 -10.48 -10.90
N GLN A 266 14.84 -11.40 -11.05
CA GLN A 266 14.65 -12.75 -10.50
C GLN A 266 14.71 -12.72 -8.97
N ALA A 267 13.95 -13.62 -8.35
CA ALA A 267 14.06 -13.83 -6.92
C ALA A 267 15.47 -14.41 -6.62
N PRO A 268 16.22 -13.84 -5.67
CA PRO A 268 17.54 -14.36 -5.35
C PRO A 268 17.42 -15.77 -4.77
N VAL A 269 18.29 -16.66 -5.21
CA VAL A 269 18.51 -17.95 -4.57
C VAL A 269 19.48 -17.73 -3.41
N VAL A 270 19.19 -18.33 -2.27
CA VAL A 270 20.08 -18.21 -1.12
C VAL A 270 21.33 -19.06 -1.35
N ASN A 271 22.49 -18.42 -1.19
CA ASN A 271 23.77 -19.11 -1.25
C ASN A 271 24.23 -19.42 0.17
N LEU A 272 24.56 -20.69 0.41
CA LEU A 272 25.19 -21.19 1.61
C LEU A 272 26.66 -21.52 1.28
N ILE A 273 27.54 -21.31 2.23
CA ILE A 273 28.93 -21.72 2.14
C ILE A 273 29.33 -22.43 3.44
N ALA A 274 29.95 -23.57 3.33
CA ALA A 274 30.56 -24.22 4.49
C ALA A 274 31.94 -23.63 4.74
N LEU A 275 32.17 -23.19 5.99
CA LEU A 275 33.50 -22.73 6.40
C LEU A 275 34.33 -23.97 6.82
N PRO A 276 35.54 -24.15 6.24
CA PRO A 276 36.38 -25.32 6.52
C PRO A 276 36.64 -25.50 8.03
N GLY A 277 36.33 -26.69 8.55
CA GLY A 277 36.53 -27.04 9.95
C GLY A 277 35.51 -26.45 10.93
N ILE A 278 34.45 -25.79 10.44
CA ILE A 278 33.38 -25.22 11.28
C ILE A 278 32.05 -25.92 10.99
N GLY A 279 31.69 -26.10 9.71
CA GLY A 279 30.44 -26.73 9.33
C GLY A 279 30.50 -27.43 8.02
N ASP A 280 29.41 -28.13 7.64
CA ASP A 280 29.23 -28.78 6.36
C ASP A 280 27.86 -28.43 5.75
N LEU A 281 27.63 -28.83 4.51
CA LEU A 281 26.39 -28.56 3.76
C LEU A 281 25.47 -29.81 3.68
N GLN A 282 25.78 -30.87 4.43
CA GLN A 282 25.05 -32.15 4.28
C GLN A 282 23.57 -31.97 4.61
N GLU A 283 23.23 -31.26 5.71
CA GLU A 283 21.85 -30.98 6.08
C GLU A 283 21.13 -30.19 4.99
N ALA A 284 21.79 -29.19 4.39
CA ALA A 284 21.22 -28.38 3.33
C ALA A 284 20.90 -29.21 2.08
N PHE A 285 21.82 -30.14 1.68
CA PHE A 285 21.60 -31.05 0.55
C PHE A 285 20.46 -32.04 0.83
N GLU A 286 20.36 -32.59 2.03
CA GLU A 286 19.25 -33.46 2.44
C GLU A 286 17.91 -32.75 2.38
N LYS A 287 17.90 -31.43 2.60
CA LYS A 287 16.72 -30.56 2.52
C LYS A 287 16.52 -29.89 1.15
N GLY A 288 17.22 -30.35 0.12
CA GLY A 288 16.98 -29.97 -1.27
C GLY A 288 17.83 -28.82 -1.81
N ALA A 289 18.96 -28.49 -1.14
CA ALA A 289 19.96 -27.63 -1.75
C ALA A 289 20.63 -28.33 -2.93
N VAL A 290 21.16 -27.59 -3.88
CA VAL A 290 21.99 -28.08 -4.97
C VAL A 290 23.38 -27.46 -4.84
N GLU A 291 24.38 -28.15 -5.37
CA GLU A 291 25.77 -27.69 -5.33
C GLU A 291 25.93 -26.36 -6.05
N GLY A 292 26.72 -25.46 -5.51
CA GLY A 292 27.03 -24.18 -6.11
C GLY A 292 28.05 -24.28 -7.22
N GLU A 293 27.80 -23.64 -8.36
CA GLU A 293 28.66 -23.74 -9.54
C GLU A 293 29.91 -22.84 -9.47
N LEU A 294 29.87 -21.76 -8.67
CA LEU A 294 30.88 -20.69 -8.72
C LEU A 294 31.90 -20.77 -7.59
N VAL A 295 31.53 -21.36 -6.47
CA VAL A 295 32.35 -21.40 -5.26
C VAL A 295 32.37 -22.82 -4.73
N GLU A 296 33.55 -23.34 -4.46
CA GLU A 296 33.75 -24.62 -3.81
C GLU A 296 33.14 -24.62 -2.41
N ASP A 297 32.63 -25.73 -1.92
CA ASP A 297 31.90 -25.86 -0.64
C ASP A 297 30.71 -24.90 -0.50
N SER A 298 30.02 -24.60 -1.59
CA SER A 298 28.80 -23.79 -1.61
C SER A 298 27.58 -24.58 -2.05
N ALA A 299 26.40 -24.13 -1.61
CA ALA A 299 25.13 -24.70 -2.03
C ALA A 299 24.11 -23.61 -2.30
N LEU A 300 23.25 -23.84 -3.29
CA LEU A 300 22.09 -23.01 -3.62
C LEU A 300 20.86 -23.60 -2.93
N TYR A 301 20.26 -22.85 -2.01
CA TYR A 301 19.10 -23.29 -1.23
C TYR A 301 17.86 -22.51 -1.61
N SER A 302 16.87 -23.21 -2.15
CA SER A 302 15.58 -22.64 -2.55
C SER A 302 14.37 -23.20 -1.78
N ALA A 303 14.60 -24.11 -0.84
CA ALA A 303 13.55 -24.89 -0.19
C ALA A 303 12.87 -24.19 1.01
N GLY A 304 13.09 -22.88 1.23
CA GLY A 304 12.34 -22.10 2.21
C GLY A 304 13.19 -21.41 3.29
N ASP A 305 12.71 -21.45 4.55
CA ASP A 305 13.30 -20.71 5.66
C ASP A 305 14.64 -21.34 6.12
N LEU A 306 15.72 -20.56 6.00
CA LEU A 306 17.06 -20.93 6.47
C LEU A 306 17.12 -21.23 7.98
N GLY A 307 16.26 -20.58 8.77
CA GLY A 307 16.18 -20.82 10.20
C GLY A 307 15.72 -22.25 10.58
N ARG A 308 15.39 -23.09 9.59
CA ARG A 308 15.10 -24.52 9.74
C ARG A 308 16.34 -25.41 9.59
N LEU A 309 17.42 -24.85 9.09
CA LEU A 309 18.71 -25.54 9.05
C LEU A 309 19.36 -25.39 10.41
N GLU A 310 19.65 -26.52 11.07
CA GLU A 310 20.31 -26.54 12.37
C GLU A 310 21.72 -25.98 12.23
N SER A 311 22.42 -26.37 11.16
CA SER A 311 23.74 -25.87 10.77
C SER A 311 23.80 -24.33 10.61
N VAL A 312 22.70 -23.68 10.16
CA VAL A 312 22.62 -22.21 10.04
C VAL A 312 22.29 -21.56 11.38
N ARG A 313 21.64 -22.27 12.29
CA ARG A 313 21.26 -21.74 13.62
C ARG A 313 22.39 -21.81 14.63
N GLU A 314 23.23 -22.80 14.49
CA GLU A 314 24.35 -23.05 15.41
C GLU A 314 25.66 -22.36 14.97
N GLY A 315 25.74 -21.85 13.73
CA GLY A 315 26.84 -21.09 13.13
C GLY A 315 27.76 -21.96 12.33
#